data_a0d42a4174c88daa3b9b6fc7e14b83d6
#
_entry.id   a0d42a4174c88daa3b9b6fc7e14b83d6
#
_cell.length_a   1.000
_cell.length_b   1.000
_cell.length_c   1.000
_cell.angle_alpha   90.00
_cell.angle_beta   90.00
_cell.angle_gamma   90.00
#
_symmetry.space_group_name_H-M   'P 1'
#
loop_
_entity.id
_entity.type
_entity.pdbx_description
1 polymer ?
#
loop_
_entity_poly.entity_id
_entity_poly.type
_entity_poly.pdbx_seq_one_letter_code
_entity_poly.pdbx_strand_id
1 'polypeptide(L)'
;MSTLKLLLFLFALSIVSCSNETYEEEDMDVTDPETSPTTYVPNTLGDYWVYDVERTSPDIPEMNFTGTDSLYIATSTANTFTYEVNDGTAALGTMNTLLVNGSLSKTSTSLEYTGSLDLQVDLPITEMPTIEDLKLIDLEASNGEILSDFSNSFSETLDIQGAAIPVEINFALTTSKENFYPTTTLNGMAYSNIFEASLKLTISVTGTITILGISQAIDIIQPQDVMTVRYYYAGNIGLVRAETTQGYELSDEIISLIQQSGETDLTTSVQTVGIEELNSYWVN
;
A
#
# COMPACT_ATOMS: atom_id res chain seq x y z
N MET A 1 15.21 61.22 58.49
CA MET A 1 15.69 62.38 57.73
C MET A 1 15.57 62.10 56.25
N SER A 2 14.61 62.85 55.71
CA SER A 2 14.73 63.67 54.51
C SER A 2 14.61 62.84 53.19
N THR A 3 13.79 63.06 52.30
CA THR A 3 12.75 64.03 51.90
C THR A 3 12.23 63.53 50.56
N LEU A 4 10.97 63.30 50.55
CA LEU A 4 10.12 63.06 49.41
C LEU A 4 10.28 64.22 48.40
N LYS A 5 10.64 63.96 47.16
CA LYS A 5 10.41 64.91 46.05
C LYS A 5 9.50 64.27 45.01
N LEU A 6 8.27 64.72 45.16
CA LEU A 6 7.20 64.60 44.19
C LEU A 6 7.58 65.39 42.91
N LEU A 7 7.75 64.72 41.76
CA LEU A 7 7.86 65.40 40.50
C LEU A 7 6.62 65.09 39.66
N LEU A 8 5.74 66.07 39.63
CA LEU A 8 4.54 66.12 38.79
C LEU A 8 5.01 66.38 37.36
N PHE A 9 4.84 65.44 36.47
CA PHE A 9 5.05 65.66 35.06
C PHE A 9 3.68 65.84 34.37
N LEU A 10 3.37 67.07 34.06
CA LEU A 10 2.24 67.44 33.23
C LEU A 10 2.47 66.88 31.81
N PHE A 11 1.67 65.95 31.40
CA PHE A 11 1.65 65.49 30.02
C PHE A 11 0.54 66.24 29.29
N ALA A 12 0.95 67.14 28.41
CA ALA A 12 0.07 67.86 27.55
C ALA A 12 -0.61 66.90 26.55
N LEU A 13 -1.95 66.90 26.55
CA LEU A 13 -2.73 66.25 25.49
C LEU A 13 -2.58 67.07 24.21
N SER A 14 -1.80 66.59 23.26
CA SER A 14 -1.91 66.99 21.87
C SER A 14 -2.97 66.16 21.20
N ILE A 15 -4.10 66.70 20.94
CA ILE A 15 -5.16 66.12 20.12
C ILE A 15 -4.67 66.18 18.67
N VAL A 16 -4.18 65.09 18.15
CA VAL A 16 -3.96 64.95 16.72
C VAL A 16 -5.29 64.52 16.12
N SER A 17 -5.90 65.43 15.39
CA SER A 17 -7.03 65.17 14.50
C SER A 17 -6.58 64.17 13.45
N CYS A 18 -6.99 62.90 13.56
CA CYS A 18 -6.92 61.97 12.45
C CYS A 18 -7.99 62.35 11.43
N SER A 19 -7.57 62.89 10.30
CA SER A 19 -8.38 62.90 9.10
C SER A 19 -8.74 61.47 8.74
N ASN A 20 -10.03 61.22 8.58
CA ASN A 20 -10.58 59.99 8.04
C ASN A 20 -10.24 59.96 6.55
N GLU A 21 -9.05 59.48 6.21
CA GLU A 21 -8.80 58.98 4.86
C GLU A 21 -9.43 57.57 4.82
N THR A 22 -10.54 57.49 4.11
CA THR A 22 -11.08 56.23 3.62
C THR A 22 -10.00 55.62 2.73
N TYR A 23 -9.22 54.67 3.30
CA TYR A 23 -8.52 53.73 2.47
C TYR A 23 -9.63 52.89 1.79
N GLU A 24 -9.82 53.15 0.51
CA GLU A 24 -10.40 52.11 -0.35
C GLU A 24 -9.43 50.96 -0.24
N GLU A 25 -9.84 49.90 0.46
CA GLU A 25 -9.25 48.57 0.29
C GLU A 25 -9.41 48.27 -1.20
N GLU A 26 -8.35 48.52 -1.98
CA GLU A 26 -8.21 47.82 -3.23
C GLU A 26 -8.29 46.34 -2.81
N ASP A 27 -9.41 45.74 -3.14
CA ASP A 27 -9.60 44.30 -3.17
C ASP A 27 -8.45 43.76 -4.06
N MET A 28 -7.27 43.56 -3.44
CA MET A 28 -6.26 42.71 -4.06
C MET A 28 -6.95 41.39 -4.07
N ASP A 29 -7.58 41.11 -5.20
CA ASP A 29 -7.90 39.79 -5.65
C ASP A 29 -6.57 39.03 -5.61
N VAL A 30 -6.25 38.53 -4.40
CA VAL A 30 -5.26 37.47 -4.24
C VAL A 30 -5.91 36.29 -4.94
N THR A 31 -5.76 36.28 -6.26
CA THR A 31 -5.89 35.06 -7.02
C THR A 31 -4.90 34.12 -6.35
N ASP A 32 -5.45 33.34 -5.43
CA ASP A 32 -4.80 32.16 -4.88
C ASP A 32 -4.15 31.48 -6.09
N PRO A 33 -2.81 31.31 -6.13
CA PRO A 33 -2.19 30.70 -7.28
C PRO A 33 -2.97 29.43 -7.51
N GLU A 34 -3.64 29.32 -8.68
CA GLU A 34 -4.41 28.15 -9.04
C GLU A 34 -3.50 26.94 -8.77
N THR A 35 -3.66 26.37 -7.59
CA THR A 35 -2.98 25.12 -7.25
C THR A 35 -3.64 24.11 -8.17
N SER A 36 -2.96 23.78 -9.26
CA SER A 36 -3.40 22.69 -10.13
C SER A 36 -3.77 21.53 -9.24
N PRO A 37 -4.94 20.91 -9.43
CA PRO A 37 -5.40 19.86 -8.54
C PRO A 37 -4.31 18.80 -8.47
N THR A 38 -3.87 18.47 -7.26
CA THR A 38 -2.86 17.45 -7.02
C THR A 38 -3.37 16.13 -7.55
N THR A 39 -2.68 15.55 -8.53
CA THR A 39 -2.97 14.20 -8.99
C THR A 39 -2.03 13.22 -8.27
N TYR A 40 -2.58 12.16 -7.68
CA TYR A 40 -1.76 11.14 -7.03
C TYR A 40 -1.28 10.05 -7.99
N VAL A 41 -1.86 9.98 -9.16
CA VAL A 41 -1.47 9.01 -10.17
C VAL A 41 -1.47 9.67 -11.54
N PRO A 42 -0.32 10.18 -11.99
CA PRO A 42 -0.12 10.53 -13.39
C PRO A 42 -0.43 9.32 -14.28
N ASN A 43 -1.10 9.53 -15.40
CA ASN A 43 -1.50 8.45 -16.30
C ASN A 43 -1.38 8.83 -17.78
N THR A 44 -0.48 9.72 -18.10
CA THR A 44 -0.21 10.12 -19.48
C THR A 44 0.68 9.06 -20.15
N LEU A 45 0.39 8.72 -21.39
CA LEU A 45 1.28 7.85 -22.16
C LEU A 45 2.69 8.47 -22.25
N GLY A 46 3.69 7.69 -21.86
CA GLY A 46 5.08 8.15 -21.75
C GLY A 46 5.52 8.50 -20.32
N ASP A 47 4.59 8.54 -19.37
CA ASP A 47 4.96 8.58 -17.95
C ASP A 47 5.64 7.26 -17.58
N TYR A 48 6.74 7.35 -16.81
CA TYR A 48 7.43 6.17 -16.32
C TYR A 48 8.08 6.42 -14.95
N TRP A 49 8.30 5.32 -14.21
CA TRP A 49 8.92 5.28 -12.90
C TRP A 49 9.91 4.13 -12.85
N VAL A 50 11.03 4.34 -12.19
CA VAL A 50 12.05 3.33 -11.94
C VAL A 50 12.20 3.13 -10.44
N TYR A 51 12.04 1.90 -9.99
CA TYR A 51 12.13 1.53 -8.58
C TYR A 51 13.33 0.64 -8.33
N ASP A 52 14.07 0.93 -7.29
CA ASP A 52 14.99 -0.02 -6.69
C ASP A 52 14.16 -0.99 -5.83
N VAL A 53 14.37 -2.29 -6.03
CA VAL A 53 13.64 -3.35 -5.37
C VAL A 53 14.62 -4.18 -4.57
N GLU A 54 14.32 -4.38 -3.29
CA GLU A 54 15.05 -5.26 -2.38
C GLU A 54 14.08 -6.23 -1.73
N ARG A 55 14.45 -7.51 -1.66
CA ARG A 55 13.75 -8.53 -0.88
C ARG A 55 14.75 -9.26 0.00
N THR A 56 14.37 -9.48 1.24
CA THR A 56 15.13 -10.26 2.22
C THR A 56 14.23 -11.29 2.88
N SER A 57 14.78 -12.49 3.12
CA SER A 57 14.16 -13.53 3.91
C SER A 57 15.09 -13.89 5.07
N PRO A 58 14.63 -13.76 6.32
CA PRO A 58 15.42 -14.15 7.49
C PRO A 58 15.74 -15.64 7.51
N ASP A 59 14.81 -16.47 7.00
CA ASP A 59 14.86 -17.92 7.14
C ASP A 59 15.43 -18.61 5.89
N ILE A 60 15.29 -17.99 4.71
CA ILE A 60 15.66 -18.57 3.42
C ILE A 60 16.51 -17.56 2.64
N PRO A 61 17.85 -17.50 2.88
CA PRO A 61 18.74 -16.52 2.23
C PRO A 61 18.73 -16.58 0.69
N GLU A 62 18.37 -17.72 0.12
CA GLU A 62 18.24 -17.92 -1.34
C GLU A 62 17.10 -17.08 -1.95
N MET A 63 16.16 -16.63 -1.13
CA MET A 63 15.07 -15.73 -1.54
C MET A 63 15.48 -14.26 -1.53
N ASN A 64 16.69 -13.94 -1.04
CA ASN A 64 17.19 -12.57 -1.04
C ASN A 64 17.57 -12.16 -2.46
N PHE A 65 17.12 -10.98 -2.86
CA PHE A 65 17.58 -10.37 -4.10
C PHE A 65 17.50 -8.85 -4.03
N THR A 66 18.20 -8.20 -4.96
CA THR A 66 18.06 -6.80 -5.29
C THR A 66 17.91 -6.67 -6.80
N GLY A 67 17.14 -5.69 -7.24
CA GLY A 67 16.93 -5.47 -8.67
C GLY A 67 16.27 -4.11 -8.91
N THR A 68 15.79 -3.93 -10.13
CA THR A 68 15.16 -2.68 -10.56
C THR A 68 13.92 -3.02 -11.38
N ASP A 69 12.80 -2.35 -11.08
CA ASP A 69 11.61 -2.36 -11.90
C ASP A 69 11.45 -1.02 -12.62
N SER A 70 11.08 -1.08 -13.91
CA SER A 70 10.73 0.09 -14.73
C SER A 70 9.26 0.01 -15.09
N LEU A 71 8.42 0.77 -14.38
CA LEU A 71 6.99 0.87 -14.63
C LEU A 71 6.70 1.98 -15.64
N TYR A 72 5.79 1.74 -16.59
CA TYR A 72 5.32 2.77 -17.51
C TYR A 72 3.84 2.59 -17.86
N ILE A 73 3.20 3.67 -18.29
CA ILE A 73 1.80 3.64 -18.72
C ILE A 73 1.69 2.95 -20.09
N ALA A 74 1.07 1.77 -20.11
CA ALA A 74 0.87 0.97 -21.32
C ALA A 74 -0.37 1.40 -22.11
N THR A 75 -1.48 1.63 -21.40
CA THR A 75 -2.72 2.18 -21.99
C THR A 75 -3.27 3.27 -21.10
N SER A 76 -3.92 4.25 -21.70
CA SER A 76 -4.53 5.34 -20.95
C SER A 76 -5.76 5.89 -21.63
N THR A 77 -6.79 6.16 -20.84
CA THR A 77 -7.97 6.96 -21.16
C THR A 77 -8.09 8.09 -20.16
N ALA A 78 -9.19 8.84 -20.18
CA ALA A 78 -9.40 9.89 -19.20
C ALA A 78 -9.37 9.38 -17.74
N ASN A 79 -9.94 8.20 -17.49
CA ASN A 79 -10.15 7.68 -16.15
C ASN A 79 -9.54 6.30 -15.88
N THR A 80 -9.20 5.55 -16.93
CA THR A 80 -8.67 4.19 -16.79
C THR A 80 -7.32 4.06 -17.47
N PHE A 81 -6.43 3.25 -16.89
CA PHE A 81 -5.09 3.01 -17.42
C PHE A 81 -4.53 1.67 -16.93
N THR A 82 -3.50 1.20 -17.62
CA THR A 82 -2.74 0.01 -17.23
C THR A 82 -1.25 0.34 -17.21
N TYR A 83 -0.55 -0.36 -16.35
CA TYR A 83 0.91 -0.35 -16.35
C TYR A 83 1.47 -1.55 -17.11
N GLU A 84 2.69 -1.38 -17.60
CA GLU A 84 3.59 -2.45 -18.01
C GLU A 84 4.94 -2.24 -17.32
N VAL A 85 5.69 -3.32 -17.14
CA VAL A 85 6.95 -3.31 -16.39
C VAL A 85 8.04 -4.03 -17.18
N ASN A 86 9.27 -3.52 -17.10
CA ASN A 86 10.50 -4.20 -17.55
C ASN A 86 10.41 -4.72 -18.99
N ASP A 87 9.80 -3.94 -19.90
CA ASP A 87 9.57 -4.33 -21.30
C ASP A 87 8.84 -5.68 -21.47
N GLY A 88 7.86 -5.96 -20.58
CA GLY A 88 7.04 -7.17 -20.62
C GLY A 88 7.62 -8.36 -19.86
N THR A 89 8.68 -8.19 -19.07
CA THR A 89 9.12 -9.20 -18.10
C THR A 89 8.41 -9.01 -16.77
N ALA A 90 8.42 -10.01 -15.90
CA ALA A 90 7.75 -9.94 -14.61
C ALA A 90 8.34 -8.85 -13.70
N ALA A 91 7.50 -8.20 -12.93
CA ALA A 91 7.92 -7.28 -11.87
C ALA A 91 8.61 -8.06 -10.74
N LEU A 92 9.56 -7.41 -10.10
CA LEU A 92 10.29 -7.92 -8.94
C LEU A 92 9.61 -7.50 -7.63
N GLY A 93 9.07 -6.29 -7.59
CA GLY A 93 8.39 -5.72 -6.44
C GLY A 93 6.95 -6.23 -6.32
N THR A 94 6.47 -6.37 -5.08
CA THR A 94 5.10 -6.85 -4.79
C THR A 94 4.04 -5.84 -5.22
N MET A 95 4.24 -4.56 -4.90
CA MET A 95 3.29 -3.52 -5.30
C MET A 95 3.34 -3.29 -6.80
N ASN A 96 4.52 -3.32 -7.42
CA ASN A 96 4.67 -3.23 -8.87
C ASN A 96 3.97 -4.41 -9.57
N THR A 97 4.11 -5.65 -9.03
CA THR A 97 3.39 -6.82 -9.52
C THR A 97 1.87 -6.62 -9.45
N LEU A 98 1.35 -6.11 -8.32
CA LEU A 98 -0.06 -5.80 -8.19
C LEU A 98 -0.50 -4.82 -9.28
N LEU A 99 0.21 -3.71 -9.45
CA LEU A 99 -0.16 -2.64 -10.37
C LEU A 99 -0.20 -3.09 -11.85
N VAL A 100 0.70 -4.01 -12.26
CA VAL A 100 0.74 -4.49 -13.66
C VAL A 100 -0.22 -5.62 -13.95
N ASN A 101 -0.69 -6.35 -12.93
CA ASN A 101 -1.61 -7.49 -13.08
C ASN A 101 -3.08 -7.08 -13.19
N GLY A 102 -3.37 -5.79 -13.35
CA GLY A 102 -4.72 -5.29 -13.47
C GLY A 102 -4.86 -3.98 -14.22
N SER A 103 -6.04 -3.44 -14.14
CA SER A 103 -6.39 -2.11 -14.61
C SER A 103 -6.69 -1.20 -13.43
N LEU A 104 -6.35 0.07 -13.60
CA LEU A 104 -6.64 1.09 -12.61
C LEU A 104 -7.69 2.06 -13.15
N SER A 105 -8.61 2.45 -12.28
CA SER A 105 -9.53 3.54 -12.54
C SER A 105 -9.31 4.65 -11.52
N LYS A 106 -9.40 5.90 -11.96
CA LYS A 106 -9.22 7.05 -11.07
C LYS A 106 -10.32 8.09 -11.22
N THR A 107 -10.61 8.76 -10.13
CA THR A 107 -11.39 9.99 -10.06
C THR A 107 -10.49 11.15 -9.62
N SER A 108 -11.06 12.29 -9.28
CA SER A 108 -10.32 13.39 -8.65
C SER A 108 -9.84 13.05 -7.22
N THR A 109 -10.47 12.10 -6.54
CA THR A 109 -10.22 11.79 -5.12
C THR A 109 -9.90 10.33 -4.85
N SER A 110 -10.06 9.42 -5.80
CA SER A 110 -9.83 7.98 -5.60
C SER A 110 -9.00 7.32 -6.69
N LEU A 111 -8.35 6.22 -6.32
CA LEU A 111 -7.72 5.25 -7.21
C LEU A 111 -8.24 3.87 -6.86
N GLU A 112 -8.75 3.15 -7.84
CA GLU A 112 -9.29 1.80 -7.71
C GLU A 112 -8.55 0.84 -8.63
N TYR A 113 -8.38 -0.40 -8.18
CA TYR A 113 -7.71 -1.48 -8.89
C TYR A 113 -8.70 -2.61 -9.17
N THR A 114 -8.63 -3.15 -10.37
CA THR A 114 -9.34 -4.38 -10.78
C THR A 114 -8.34 -5.32 -11.44
N GLY A 115 -8.12 -6.49 -10.87
CA GLY A 115 -7.14 -7.45 -11.38
C GLY A 115 -6.95 -8.65 -10.47
N SER A 116 -5.91 -9.43 -10.71
CA SER A 116 -5.53 -10.58 -9.88
C SER A 116 -4.46 -10.19 -8.85
N LEU A 117 -4.50 -10.86 -7.69
CA LEU A 117 -3.38 -10.83 -6.74
C LEU A 117 -2.40 -11.93 -7.14
N ASP A 118 -1.16 -11.56 -7.30
CA ASP A 118 -0.05 -12.50 -7.46
C ASP A 118 0.78 -12.46 -6.17
N LEU A 119 0.70 -13.53 -5.41
CA LEU A 119 1.48 -13.68 -4.19
C LEU A 119 2.85 -14.26 -4.57
N GLN A 120 3.89 -13.49 -4.38
CA GLN A 120 5.26 -13.88 -4.69
C GLN A 120 5.84 -14.86 -3.63
N VAL A 121 4.99 -15.57 -2.92
CA VAL A 121 5.33 -16.65 -2.00
C VAL A 121 4.61 -17.93 -2.48
N ASP A 122 5.31 -19.05 -2.43
CA ASP A 122 4.74 -20.36 -2.78
C ASP A 122 3.73 -20.81 -1.72
N LEU A 123 2.55 -20.20 -1.76
CA LEU A 123 1.40 -20.75 -1.05
C LEU A 123 0.91 -21.99 -1.82
N PRO A 124 0.42 -23.01 -1.12
CA PRO A 124 -0.20 -24.17 -1.77
C PRO A 124 -1.60 -23.81 -2.33
N ILE A 125 -1.67 -22.75 -3.13
CA ILE A 125 -2.89 -22.21 -3.74
C ILE A 125 -2.57 -21.95 -5.21
N THR A 126 -3.37 -22.49 -6.12
CA THR A 126 -3.07 -22.40 -7.56
C THR A 126 -3.54 -21.13 -8.20
N GLU A 127 -4.66 -20.57 -7.75
CA GLU A 127 -5.23 -19.34 -8.33
C GLU A 127 -5.92 -18.49 -7.27
N MET A 128 -5.61 -17.21 -7.26
CA MET A 128 -6.38 -16.22 -6.49
C MET A 128 -7.50 -15.64 -7.37
N PRO A 129 -8.67 -15.38 -6.81
CA PRO A 129 -9.77 -14.80 -7.56
C PRO A 129 -9.44 -13.36 -7.99
N THR A 130 -10.09 -12.92 -9.08
CA THR A 130 -10.05 -11.51 -9.49
C THR A 130 -10.71 -10.64 -8.44
N ILE A 131 -10.04 -9.55 -8.10
CA ILE A 131 -10.54 -8.50 -7.22
C ILE A 131 -11.09 -7.38 -8.10
N GLU A 132 -12.28 -6.89 -7.79
CA GLU A 132 -12.91 -5.79 -8.50
C GLU A 132 -13.00 -4.57 -7.57
N ASP A 133 -12.73 -3.39 -8.12
CA ASP A 133 -12.92 -2.08 -7.47
C ASP A 133 -12.23 -1.96 -6.10
N LEU A 134 -11.04 -2.55 -5.95
CA LEU A 134 -10.22 -2.41 -4.74
C LEU A 134 -9.69 -0.97 -4.65
N LYS A 135 -10.18 -0.22 -3.70
CA LYS A 135 -9.78 1.16 -3.51
C LYS A 135 -8.40 1.24 -2.88
N LEU A 136 -7.42 1.76 -3.62
CA LEU A 136 -6.04 1.96 -3.16
C LEU A 136 -5.83 3.35 -2.56
N ILE A 137 -6.56 4.36 -3.06
CA ILE A 137 -6.53 5.74 -2.56
C ILE A 137 -7.95 6.23 -2.42
N ASP A 138 -8.23 6.92 -1.30
CA ASP A 138 -9.39 7.77 -1.12
C ASP A 138 -8.98 9.00 -0.30
N LEU A 139 -8.92 10.15 -0.96
CA LEU A 139 -8.48 11.39 -0.33
C LEU A 139 -9.49 11.91 0.69
N GLU A 140 -10.77 11.54 0.54
CA GLU A 140 -11.86 11.97 1.44
C GLU A 140 -11.93 11.12 2.71
N ALA A 141 -11.29 9.94 2.72
CA ALA A 141 -11.25 9.08 3.88
C ALA A 141 -10.46 9.70 5.04
N SER A 142 -10.87 9.40 6.26
CA SER A 142 -10.14 9.77 7.48
C SER A 142 -8.93 8.85 7.71
N ASN A 143 -7.94 9.32 8.47
CA ASN A 143 -6.81 8.45 8.87
C ASN A 143 -7.34 7.26 9.71
N GLY A 144 -6.90 6.04 9.40
CA GLY A 144 -7.35 4.80 10.00
C GLY A 144 -8.65 4.24 9.40
N GLU A 145 -9.24 4.90 8.39
CA GLU A 145 -10.46 4.44 7.74
C GLU A 145 -10.17 3.31 6.75
N ILE A 146 -11.03 2.27 6.78
CA ILE A 146 -11.00 1.18 5.80
C ILE A 146 -11.53 1.70 4.47
N LEU A 147 -10.74 1.56 3.40
CA LEU A 147 -11.09 1.98 2.04
C LEU A 147 -11.84 0.87 1.29
N SER A 148 -11.40 -0.37 1.46
CA SER A 148 -12.05 -1.57 0.92
C SER A 148 -11.91 -2.72 1.90
N ASP A 149 -12.94 -3.55 1.94
CA ASP A 149 -12.98 -4.81 2.70
C ASP A 149 -13.66 -5.86 1.82
N PHE A 150 -12.86 -6.79 1.32
CA PHE A 150 -13.28 -7.85 0.41
C PHE A 150 -12.97 -9.20 1.04
N SER A 151 -13.96 -10.10 1.11
CA SER A 151 -13.76 -11.46 1.61
C SER A 151 -14.49 -12.47 0.74
N ASN A 152 -13.86 -13.61 0.52
CA ASN A 152 -14.44 -14.70 -0.24
C ASN A 152 -13.86 -16.04 0.19
N SER A 153 -14.45 -17.13 -0.30
CA SER A 153 -13.92 -18.49 -0.15
C SER A 153 -14.02 -19.27 -1.45
N PHE A 154 -13.11 -20.19 -1.64
CA PHE A 154 -13.12 -21.12 -2.76
C PHE A 154 -12.54 -22.47 -2.33
N SER A 155 -12.81 -23.51 -3.11
CA SER A 155 -12.35 -24.86 -2.82
C SER A 155 -11.39 -25.32 -3.90
N GLU A 156 -10.29 -25.95 -3.47
CA GLU A 156 -9.29 -26.59 -4.33
C GLU A 156 -8.99 -28.01 -3.86
N THR A 157 -8.13 -28.69 -4.61
CA THR A 157 -7.55 -29.95 -4.19
C THR A 157 -6.03 -29.80 -4.19
N LEU A 158 -5.43 -29.87 -3.02
CA LEU A 158 -3.99 -29.86 -2.87
C LEU A 158 -3.42 -31.26 -3.00
N ASP A 159 -2.30 -31.42 -3.72
CA ASP A 159 -1.51 -32.63 -3.68
C ASP A 159 -0.45 -32.48 -2.58
N ILE A 160 -0.67 -33.21 -1.49
CA ILE A 160 0.31 -33.30 -0.41
C ILE A 160 0.89 -34.70 -0.42
N GLN A 161 2.09 -34.86 -0.94
CA GLN A 161 2.81 -36.13 -1.03
C GLN A 161 2.06 -37.23 -1.81
N GLY A 162 1.37 -36.86 -2.88
CA GLY A 162 0.57 -37.77 -3.69
C GLY A 162 -0.82 -38.08 -3.11
N ALA A 163 -1.18 -37.51 -1.98
CA ALA A 163 -2.53 -37.53 -1.45
C ALA A 163 -3.30 -36.27 -1.90
N ALA A 164 -4.38 -36.49 -2.64
CA ALA A 164 -5.29 -35.41 -3.06
C ALA A 164 -6.17 -35.04 -1.87
N ILE A 165 -5.92 -33.85 -1.28
CA ILE A 165 -6.65 -33.33 -0.11
C ILE A 165 -7.57 -32.18 -0.57
N PRO A 166 -8.91 -32.35 -0.49
CA PRO A 166 -9.84 -31.25 -0.70
C PRO A 166 -9.64 -30.19 0.38
N VAL A 167 -9.49 -28.94 -0.03
CA VAL A 167 -9.32 -27.80 0.88
C VAL A 167 -10.35 -26.73 0.61
N GLU A 168 -10.71 -26.00 1.67
CA GLU A 168 -11.43 -24.75 1.64
C GLU A 168 -10.46 -23.63 2.01
N ILE A 169 -10.38 -22.62 1.16
CA ILE A 169 -9.52 -21.47 1.33
C ILE A 169 -10.43 -20.26 1.57
N ASN A 170 -10.28 -19.62 2.72
CA ASN A 170 -10.94 -18.35 3.01
C ASN A 170 -9.89 -17.26 2.95
N PHE A 171 -10.23 -16.12 2.35
CA PHE A 171 -9.36 -14.96 2.34
C PHE A 171 -10.15 -13.68 2.58
N ALA A 172 -9.45 -12.71 3.16
CA ALA A 172 -9.93 -11.33 3.34
C ALA A 172 -8.83 -10.37 2.89
N LEU A 173 -9.20 -9.42 2.04
CA LEU A 173 -8.35 -8.36 1.53
C LEU A 173 -8.89 -7.02 2.00
N THR A 174 -8.09 -6.28 2.74
CA THR A 174 -8.46 -4.97 3.28
C THR A 174 -7.48 -3.91 2.83
N THR A 175 -7.95 -2.74 2.47
CA THR A 175 -7.13 -1.55 2.33
C THR A 175 -7.56 -0.49 3.33
N SER A 176 -6.60 0.26 3.88
CA SER A 176 -6.85 1.30 4.88
C SER A 176 -6.00 2.53 4.60
N LYS A 177 -6.57 3.72 4.80
CA LYS A 177 -5.79 4.94 4.85
C LYS A 177 -5.07 5.02 6.19
N GLU A 178 -3.76 5.06 6.17
CA GLU A 178 -2.96 5.15 7.39
C GLU A 178 -2.77 6.63 7.80
N ASN A 179 -2.28 7.44 6.88
CA ASN A 179 -1.98 8.83 7.19
C ASN A 179 -1.96 9.73 5.94
N PHE A 180 -1.86 11.03 6.20
CA PHE A 180 -1.57 12.04 5.20
C PHE A 180 -0.50 13.00 5.74
N TYR A 181 0.55 13.20 4.96
CA TYR A 181 1.63 14.12 5.31
C TYR A 181 1.72 15.24 4.27
N PRO A 182 1.57 16.52 4.67
CA PRO A 182 1.80 17.66 3.76
C PRO A 182 3.20 17.61 3.15
N THR A 183 4.21 17.22 3.95
CA THR A 183 5.60 16.98 3.53
C THR A 183 6.21 15.89 4.38
N THR A 184 7.04 15.02 3.78
CA THR A 184 7.85 14.05 4.51
C THR A 184 9.13 13.73 3.74
N THR A 185 10.08 13.08 4.40
CA THR A 185 11.31 12.59 3.78
C THR A 185 11.29 11.07 3.81
N LEU A 186 11.39 10.45 2.63
CA LEU A 186 11.53 9.01 2.45
C LEU A 186 12.89 8.79 1.76
N ASN A 187 13.71 7.90 2.31
CA ASN A 187 15.07 7.61 1.80
C ASN A 187 15.93 8.85 1.47
N GLY A 188 15.84 9.88 2.29
CA GLY A 188 16.59 11.12 2.08
C GLY A 188 16.02 12.06 1.02
N MET A 189 14.95 11.69 0.31
CA MET A 189 14.24 12.53 -0.65
C MET A 189 13.00 13.16 0.01
N ALA A 190 12.81 14.46 -0.19
CA ALA A 190 11.65 15.19 0.33
C ALA A 190 10.50 15.11 -0.68
N TYR A 191 9.32 14.71 -0.19
CA TYR A 191 8.09 14.64 -0.97
C TYR A 191 7.00 15.49 -0.32
N SER A 192 6.05 15.95 -1.14
CA SER A 192 4.90 16.73 -0.70
C SER A 192 3.60 15.97 -0.97
N ASN A 193 2.59 16.25 -0.14
CA ASN A 193 1.27 15.66 -0.24
C ASN A 193 1.33 14.13 -0.31
N ILE A 194 1.83 13.50 0.75
CA ILE A 194 1.96 12.05 0.81
C ILE A 194 0.69 11.42 1.38
N PHE A 195 0.10 10.55 0.59
CA PHE A 195 -0.95 9.64 1.02
C PHE A 195 -0.31 8.30 1.40
N GLU A 196 -0.41 7.93 2.67
CA GLU A 196 0.04 6.64 3.20
C GLU A 196 -1.17 5.74 3.40
N ALA A 197 -1.08 4.51 2.89
CA ALA A 197 -2.09 3.49 3.09
C ALA A 197 -1.46 2.10 3.25
N SER A 198 -2.29 1.15 3.66
CA SER A 198 -1.92 -0.26 3.77
C SER A 198 -2.89 -1.14 2.99
N LEU A 199 -2.37 -2.27 2.52
CA LEU A 199 -3.11 -3.38 1.96
C LEU A 199 -2.75 -4.61 2.79
N LYS A 200 -3.75 -5.38 3.21
CA LYS A 200 -3.57 -6.56 4.03
C LYS A 200 -4.39 -7.71 3.47
N LEU A 201 -3.73 -8.86 3.26
CA LEU A 201 -4.36 -10.11 2.87
C LEU A 201 -4.24 -11.11 4.02
N THR A 202 -5.38 -11.54 4.53
CA THR A 202 -5.50 -12.61 5.52
C THR A 202 -6.00 -13.88 4.83
N ILE A 203 -5.39 -15.03 5.11
CA ILE A 203 -5.80 -16.33 4.56
C ILE A 203 -5.96 -17.34 5.69
N SER A 204 -6.90 -18.29 5.49
CA SER A 204 -6.95 -19.56 6.21
C SER A 204 -7.22 -20.69 5.23
N VAL A 205 -6.64 -21.87 5.49
CA VAL A 205 -6.79 -23.08 4.67
C VAL A 205 -7.17 -24.24 5.57
N THR A 206 -8.34 -24.84 5.31
CA THR A 206 -8.85 -26.01 6.02
C THR A 206 -8.94 -27.19 5.06
N GLY A 207 -8.24 -28.28 5.35
CA GLY A 207 -8.27 -29.52 4.58
C GLY A 207 -9.25 -30.53 5.16
N THR A 208 -9.75 -31.44 4.31
CA THR A 208 -10.53 -32.61 4.76
C THR A 208 -9.77 -33.89 4.48
N ILE A 209 -9.37 -34.59 5.53
CA ILE A 209 -8.69 -35.90 5.43
C ILE A 209 -9.67 -37.00 5.83
N THR A 210 -9.52 -38.20 5.20
CA THR A 210 -10.32 -39.36 5.53
C THR A 210 -9.42 -40.48 6.05
N ILE A 211 -9.57 -40.80 7.33
CA ILE A 211 -8.81 -41.88 7.99
C ILE A 211 -9.79 -42.97 8.37
N LEU A 212 -9.54 -44.18 7.87
CA LEU A 212 -10.42 -45.36 8.14
C LEU A 212 -11.91 -45.13 7.83
N GLY A 213 -12.20 -44.31 6.82
CA GLY A 213 -13.57 -43.96 6.44
C GLY A 213 -14.25 -42.88 7.27
N ILE A 214 -13.51 -42.24 8.17
CA ILE A 214 -13.97 -41.09 8.96
C ILE A 214 -13.31 -39.85 8.39
N SER A 215 -14.13 -38.88 7.92
CA SER A 215 -13.66 -37.60 7.44
C SER A 215 -13.47 -36.63 8.63
N GLN A 216 -12.33 -35.96 8.68
CA GLN A 216 -11.97 -34.99 9.68
C GLN A 216 -11.45 -33.73 8.99
N ALA A 217 -11.92 -32.55 9.43
CA ALA A 217 -11.37 -31.28 9.03
C ALA A 217 -10.08 -31.01 9.84
N ILE A 218 -9.07 -30.50 9.17
CA ILE A 218 -7.80 -30.08 9.78
C ILE A 218 -7.43 -28.68 9.26
N ASP A 219 -6.90 -27.84 10.13
CA ASP A 219 -6.34 -26.56 9.70
C ASP A 219 -4.95 -26.80 9.11
N ILE A 220 -4.76 -26.42 7.85
CA ILE A 220 -3.45 -26.40 7.19
C ILE A 220 -2.76 -25.08 7.47
N ILE A 221 -3.49 -23.98 7.28
CA ILE A 221 -3.07 -22.62 7.62
C ILE A 221 -4.18 -22.03 8.49
N GLN A 222 -3.85 -21.68 9.73
CA GLN A 222 -4.78 -20.94 10.58
C GLN A 222 -4.95 -19.50 10.07
N PRO A 223 -6.07 -18.81 10.39
CA PRO A 223 -6.24 -17.43 9.96
C PRO A 223 -5.04 -16.56 10.34
N GLN A 224 -4.34 -16.04 9.33
CA GLN A 224 -3.16 -15.20 9.50
C GLN A 224 -2.98 -14.22 8.34
N ASP A 225 -2.28 -13.12 8.60
CA ASP A 225 -1.93 -12.14 7.57
C ASP A 225 -0.74 -12.69 6.77
N VAL A 226 -0.99 -13.08 5.52
CA VAL A 226 0.04 -13.64 4.61
C VAL A 226 0.72 -12.57 3.77
N MET A 227 0.11 -11.37 3.67
CA MET A 227 0.70 -10.22 3.00
C MET A 227 0.22 -8.94 3.68
N THR A 228 1.16 -8.07 3.96
CA THR A 228 0.88 -6.68 4.34
C THR A 228 1.78 -5.77 3.51
N VAL A 229 1.18 -4.82 2.81
CA VAL A 229 1.90 -3.79 2.05
C VAL A 229 1.55 -2.43 2.63
N ARG A 230 2.56 -1.66 3.03
CA ARG A 230 2.43 -0.24 3.34
C ARG A 230 2.96 0.54 2.16
N TYR A 231 2.17 1.45 1.60
CA TYR A 231 2.53 2.16 0.38
C TYR A 231 2.29 3.66 0.49
N TYR A 232 3.11 4.42 -0.23
CA TYR A 232 3.18 5.87 -0.17
C TYR A 232 3.05 6.45 -1.57
N TYR A 233 2.00 7.24 -1.80
CA TYR A 233 1.79 8.00 -3.03
C TYR A 233 2.08 9.47 -2.79
N ALA A 234 2.94 10.07 -3.60
CA ALA A 234 3.23 11.50 -3.56
C ALA A 234 2.41 12.25 -4.61
N GLY A 235 1.97 13.44 -4.22
CA GLY A 235 1.24 14.33 -5.13
C GLY A 235 2.05 14.66 -6.38
N ASN A 236 1.42 14.50 -7.56
CA ASN A 236 1.97 14.73 -8.90
C ASN A 236 3.16 13.83 -9.29
N ILE A 237 3.43 12.77 -8.52
CA ILE A 237 4.52 11.83 -8.80
C ILE A 237 3.96 10.41 -8.98
N GLY A 238 3.13 9.92 -8.07
CA GLY A 238 2.66 8.54 -8.03
C GLY A 238 3.20 7.77 -6.83
N LEU A 239 3.31 6.46 -6.95
CA LEU A 239 3.91 5.60 -5.93
C LEU A 239 5.39 5.97 -5.75
N VAL A 240 5.79 6.26 -4.51
CA VAL A 240 7.19 6.63 -4.19
C VAL A 240 7.88 5.59 -3.32
N ARG A 241 7.12 4.77 -2.60
CA ARG A 241 7.64 3.69 -1.77
C ARG A 241 6.56 2.66 -1.50
N ALA A 242 6.95 1.38 -1.43
CA ALA A 242 6.16 0.32 -0.83
C ALA A 242 7.04 -0.55 0.06
N GLU A 243 6.49 -0.96 1.20
CA GLU A 243 7.11 -1.84 2.18
C GLU A 243 6.21 -3.06 2.34
N THR A 244 6.71 -4.23 2.01
CA THR A 244 5.95 -5.47 2.00
C THR A 244 6.48 -6.44 3.03
N THR A 245 5.58 -7.07 3.77
CA THR A 245 5.86 -8.30 4.52
C THR A 245 4.97 -9.39 3.96
N GLN A 246 5.54 -10.51 3.56
CA GLN A 246 4.82 -11.68 3.07
C GLN A 246 5.31 -12.91 3.80
N GLY A 247 4.41 -13.87 3.98
CA GLY A 247 4.78 -15.14 4.56
C GLY A 247 3.58 -15.92 5.07
N TYR A 248 3.85 -17.13 5.51
CA TYR A 248 2.85 -17.98 6.16
C TYR A 248 3.54 -18.92 7.15
N GLU A 249 2.73 -19.46 8.04
CA GLU A 249 3.10 -20.52 8.98
C GLU A 249 2.06 -21.64 8.89
N LEU A 250 2.52 -22.89 8.75
CA LEU A 250 1.65 -24.06 8.78
C LEU A 250 1.19 -24.33 10.21
N SER A 251 -0.01 -24.90 10.37
CA SER A 251 -0.50 -25.25 11.70
C SER A 251 0.29 -26.41 12.32
N ASP A 252 0.36 -26.42 13.64
CA ASP A 252 0.99 -27.55 14.38
C ASP A 252 0.34 -28.90 14.07
N GLU A 253 -0.95 -28.89 13.73
CA GLU A 253 -1.70 -30.11 13.40
C GLU A 253 -1.19 -30.72 12.11
N ILE A 254 -1.06 -29.94 11.03
CA ILE A 254 -0.55 -30.44 9.73
C ILE A 254 0.93 -30.77 9.83
N ILE A 255 1.75 -30.00 10.56
CA ILE A 255 3.17 -30.28 10.80
C ILE A 255 3.31 -31.64 11.47
N SER A 256 2.52 -31.91 12.51
CA SER A 256 2.54 -33.19 13.23
C SER A 256 2.16 -34.39 12.33
N LEU A 257 1.19 -34.21 11.43
CA LEU A 257 0.78 -35.25 10.49
C LEU A 257 1.87 -35.54 9.46
N ILE A 258 2.51 -34.52 8.92
CA ILE A 258 3.60 -34.68 7.93
C ILE A 258 4.82 -35.34 8.58
N GLN A 259 5.20 -34.95 9.78
CA GLN A 259 6.30 -35.60 10.52
C GLN A 259 6.03 -37.07 10.81
N GLN A 260 4.78 -37.44 11.09
CA GLN A 260 4.40 -38.87 11.27
C GLN A 260 4.50 -39.67 9.98
N SER A 261 4.39 -39.02 8.80
CA SER A 261 4.59 -39.67 7.50
C SER A 261 6.08 -39.95 7.18
N GLY A 262 7.00 -39.41 7.97
CA GLY A 262 8.46 -39.60 7.83
C GLY A 262 9.16 -38.49 7.03
N GLU A 263 8.43 -37.42 6.66
CA GLU A 263 9.00 -36.25 6.00
C GLU A 263 9.68 -35.35 7.02
N THR A 264 10.93 -34.95 6.77
CA THR A 264 11.72 -34.07 7.66
C THR A 264 12.14 -32.77 7.03
N ASP A 265 12.00 -32.61 5.70
CA ASP A 265 12.51 -31.45 4.95
C ASP A 265 11.37 -30.49 4.53
N LEU A 266 10.30 -30.41 5.30
CA LEU A 266 9.20 -29.49 5.02
C LEU A 266 9.51 -28.08 5.51
N THR A 267 9.36 -27.10 4.63
CA THR A 267 9.33 -25.68 5.03
C THR A 267 7.99 -25.41 5.72
N THR A 268 8.02 -25.23 7.04
CA THR A 268 6.81 -25.03 7.86
C THR A 268 6.41 -23.57 7.96
N SER A 269 7.33 -22.65 7.68
CA SER A 269 7.09 -21.22 7.64
C SER A 269 7.98 -20.56 6.61
N VAL A 270 7.48 -19.47 6.02
CA VAL A 270 8.23 -18.59 5.12
C VAL A 270 7.93 -17.16 5.54
N GLN A 271 8.96 -16.32 5.61
CA GLN A 271 8.80 -14.88 5.76
C GLN A 271 9.74 -14.13 4.84
N THR A 272 9.22 -13.13 4.17
CA THR A 272 10.00 -12.19 3.36
C THR A 272 9.60 -10.75 3.68
N VAL A 273 10.57 -9.86 3.60
CA VAL A 273 10.37 -8.41 3.68
C VAL A 273 10.88 -7.81 2.38
N GLY A 274 10.06 -7.00 1.74
CA GLY A 274 10.37 -6.32 0.49
C GLY A 274 10.30 -4.80 0.65
N ILE A 275 11.13 -4.10 -0.09
CA ILE A 275 11.11 -2.65 -0.23
C ILE A 275 11.17 -2.32 -1.72
N GLU A 276 10.26 -1.49 -2.16
CA GLU A 276 10.24 -0.87 -3.48
C GLU A 276 10.40 0.63 -3.27
N GLU A 277 11.41 1.23 -3.86
CA GLU A 277 11.73 2.62 -3.62
C GLU A 277 11.95 3.37 -4.92
N LEU A 278 11.26 4.49 -5.09
CA LEU A 278 11.38 5.30 -6.31
C LEU A 278 12.79 5.87 -6.44
N ASN A 279 13.48 5.47 -7.50
CA ASN A 279 14.82 5.95 -7.86
C ASN A 279 14.74 7.15 -8.81
N SER A 280 13.94 7.03 -9.86
CA SER A 280 13.73 8.10 -10.83
C SER A 280 12.38 7.99 -11.52
N TYR A 281 11.90 9.10 -12.06
CA TYR A 281 10.63 9.14 -12.76
C TYR A 281 10.60 10.24 -13.83
N TRP A 282 9.67 10.10 -14.77
CA TRP A 282 9.29 11.13 -15.71
C TRP A 282 7.78 11.15 -15.84
N VAL A 283 7.16 12.28 -15.54
CA VAL A 283 5.71 12.51 -15.67
C VAL A 283 5.47 13.81 -16.44
N ASN A 284 4.48 13.79 -17.34
CA ASN A 284 4.15 14.88 -18.26
C ASN A 284 3.12 15.85 -17.68
#